data_665345b4bf0b6e835bd4081d6a73240d
#
_entry.id   665345b4bf0b6e835bd4081d6a73240d
#
_cell.length_a   1.000
_cell.length_b   1.000
_cell.length_c   1.000
_cell.angle_alpha   90.00
_cell.angle_beta   90.00
_cell.angle_gamma   90.00
#
_symmetry.space_group_name_H-M   'P 1'
#
loop_
_entity.id
_entity.type
_entity.pdbx_description
1 polymer ?
#
loop_
_entity_poly.entity_id
_entity_poly.type
_entity_poly.pdbx_seq_one_letter_code
_entity_poly.pdbx_strand_id
1 'polypeptide(L)' 'MEESDTYLMILDQGQEKATREAILAVGEERLGSPEASVKAQVDNITDLDRLKRMVRRTAKAASWQEILDTP' A
#
# COMPACT_ATOMS: atom_id res chain seq x y z
N MET A 1 21.75 -9.53 -17.97
CA MET A 1 22.25 -8.78 -16.84
C MET A 1 21.78 -7.34 -16.85
N GLU A 2 21.96 -6.64 -17.96
CA GLU A 2 21.43 -5.28 -18.07
C GLU A 2 19.93 -5.25 -17.92
N GLU A 3 19.26 -6.29 -18.41
CA GLU A 3 17.83 -6.41 -18.27
C GLU A 3 17.41 -6.44 -16.80
N SER A 4 18.26 -7.08 -15.97
CA SER A 4 17.98 -7.17 -14.55
C SER A 4 17.96 -5.81 -13.89
N ASP A 5 18.88 -4.92 -14.24
CA ASP A 5 18.93 -3.59 -13.67
C ASP A 5 17.72 -2.77 -14.08
N THR A 6 17.36 -2.82 -15.36
CA THR A 6 16.17 -2.14 -15.85
C THR A 6 14.92 -2.69 -15.19
N TYR A 7 14.86 -4.01 -15.05
CA TYR A 7 13.74 -4.67 -14.43
C TYR A 7 13.58 -4.26 -12.96
N LEU A 8 14.69 -4.16 -12.23
CA LEU A 8 14.67 -3.73 -10.84
C LEU A 8 14.19 -2.28 -10.71
N MET A 9 14.58 -1.40 -11.62
CA MET A 9 14.08 -0.03 -11.62
C MET A 9 12.58 0.03 -11.84
N ILE A 10 12.09 -0.77 -12.77
CA ILE A 10 10.66 -0.85 -13.04
C ILE A 10 9.92 -1.40 -11.83
N LEU A 11 10.49 -2.41 -11.17
CA LEU A 11 9.90 -2.97 -9.96
C LEU A 11 9.84 -1.96 -8.84
N ASP A 12 10.90 -1.15 -8.67
CA ASP A 12 10.91 -0.12 -7.64
C ASP A 12 9.79 0.88 -7.85
N GLN A 13 9.61 1.34 -9.07
CA GLN A 13 8.53 2.27 -9.39
C GLN A 13 7.16 1.62 -9.28
N GLY A 14 7.07 0.36 -9.71
CA GLY A 14 5.83 -0.39 -9.63
C GLY A 14 5.48 -0.85 -8.24
N GLN A 15 6.47 -1.01 -7.35
CA GLN A 15 6.21 -1.50 -6.00
C GLN A 15 5.35 -0.55 -5.17
N GLU A 16 5.61 0.75 -5.26
CA GLU A 16 4.78 1.71 -4.53
C GLU A 16 3.33 1.61 -4.96
N LYS A 17 3.10 1.62 -6.26
CA LYS A 17 1.75 1.53 -6.81
C LYS A 17 1.10 0.20 -6.47
N ALA A 18 1.81 -0.90 -6.70
CA ALA A 18 1.29 -2.23 -6.42
C ALA A 18 1.00 -2.41 -4.94
N THR A 19 1.85 -1.86 -4.08
CA THR A 19 1.66 -1.94 -2.63
C THR A 19 0.43 -1.15 -2.20
N ARG A 20 0.23 0.05 -2.74
CA ARG A 20 -0.99 0.83 -2.46
C ARG A 20 -2.23 0.09 -2.92
N GLU A 21 -2.18 -0.49 -4.11
CA GLU A 21 -3.29 -1.28 -4.64
C GLU A 21 -3.60 -2.47 -3.75
N ALA A 22 -2.55 -3.15 -3.25
CA ALA A 22 -2.72 -4.27 -2.35
C ALA A 22 -3.39 -3.84 -1.04
N ILE A 23 -2.96 -2.72 -0.47
CA ILE A 23 -3.56 -2.18 0.75
C ILE A 23 -5.04 -1.92 0.53
N LEU A 24 -5.38 -1.26 -0.56
CA LEU A 24 -6.77 -0.93 -0.87
C LEU A 24 -7.59 -2.18 -1.15
N ALA A 25 -7.06 -3.13 -1.91
CA ALA A 25 -7.77 -4.33 -2.28
C ALA A 25 -8.05 -5.22 -1.06
N VAL A 26 -7.02 -5.51 -0.27
CA VAL A 26 -7.17 -6.37 0.92
C VAL A 26 -8.02 -5.67 1.98
N GLY A 27 -7.77 -4.38 2.18
CA GLY A 27 -8.55 -3.61 3.14
C GLY A 27 -10.01 -3.54 2.76
N GLU A 28 -10.31 -3.38 1.48
CA GLU A 28 -11.67 -3.34 0.99
C GLU A 28 -12.40 -4.66 1.23
N GLU A 29 -11.73 -5.78 1.03
CA GLU A 29 -12.31 -7.09 1.32
C GLU A 29 -12.61 -7.28 2.81
N ARG A 30 -11.75 -6.77 3.67
CA ARG A 30 -11.87 -6.99 5.12
C ARG A 30 -12.70 -5.92 5.81
N LEU A 31 -12.57 -4.68 5.37
CA LEU A 31 -13.13 -3.53 6.09
C LEU A 31 -14.20 -2.78 5.28
N GLY A 32 -14.42 -3.19 4.05
CA GLY A 32 -15.33 -2.51 3.15
C GLY A 32 -14.63 -1.37 2.41
N SER A 33 -15.35 -0.72 1.51
CA SER A 33 -14.79 0.35 0.68
C SER A 33 -14.33 1.52 1.54
N PRO A 34 -13.12 2.04 1.31
CA PRO A 34 -12.62 3.18 2.08
C PRO A 34 -13.33 4.46 1.66
N GLU A 35 -13.42 5.41 2.58
CA GLU A 35 -13.89 6.75 2.24
C GLU A 35 -12.89 7.44 1.32
N ALA A 36 -13.36 8.44 0.58
CA ALA A 36 -12.51 9.16 -0.35
C ALA A 36 -11.28 9.77 0.35
N SER A 37 -11.46 10.27 1.56
CA SER A 37 -10.35 10.84 2.34
C SER A 37 -9.30 9.80 2.70
N VAL A 38 -9.72 8.59 3.04
CA VAL A 38 -8.83 7.48 3.36
C VAL A 38 -8.04 7.07 2.12
N LYS A 39 -8.72 6.92 1.01
CA LYS A 39 -8.08 6.56 -0.25
C LYS A 39 -7.04 7.61 -0.65
N ALA A 40 -7.39 8.88 -0.51
CA ALA A 40 -6.47 9.97 -0.82
C ALA A 40 -5.24 9.92 0.06
N GLN A 41 -5.39 9.62 1.34
CA GLN A 41 -4.25 9.50 2.26
C GLN A 41 -3.32 8.36 1.85
N VAL A 42 -3.88 7.20 1.49
CA VAL A 42 -3.08 6.07 1.02
C VAL A 42 -2.36 6.44 -0.27
N ASP A 43 -3.05 7.09 -1.20
CA ASP A 43 -2.47 7.47 -2.48
C ASP A 43 -1.32 8.47 -2.33
N ASN A 44 -1.33 9.27 -1.27
CA ASN A 44 -0.30 10.27 -1.00
C ASN A 44 0.92 9.72 -0.29
N ILE A 45 0.87 8.50 0.21
CA ILE A 45 2.02 7.89 0.88
C ILE A 45 3.01 7.43 -0.17
N THR A 46 4.23 7.94 -0.08
CA THR A 46 5.31 7.60 -1.02
C THR A 46 6.41 6.77 -0.39
N ASP A 47 6.41 6.62 0.94
CA ASP A 47 7.40 5.82 1.65
C ASP A 47 7.07 4.34 1.49
N LEU A 48 7.87 3.65 0.69
CA LEU A 48 7.66 2.23 0.41
C LEU A 48 7.73 1.37 1.66
N ASP A 49 8.65 1.67 2.57
CA ASP A 49 8.78 0.91 3.81
C ASP A 49 7.52 1.02 4.65
N ARG A 50 6.96 2.22 4.73
CA ARG A 50 5.71 2.44 5.43
C ARG A 50 4.57 1.69 4.75
N LEU A 51 4.52 1.74 3.42
CA LEU A 51 3.50 1.01 2.66
C LEU A 51 3.57 -0.48 2.92
N LYS A 52 4.78 -1.04 2.98
CA LYS A 52 4.96 -2.46 3.28
C LYS A 52 4.46 -2.81 4.67
N ARG A 53 4.72 -1.95 5.65
CA ARG A 53 4.21 -2.15 7.01
C ARG A 53 2.69 -2.05 7.03
N MET A 54 2.12 -1.14 6.25
CA MET A 54 0.67 -1.00 6.14
C MET A 54 0.02 -2.24 5.53
N VAL A 55 0.66 -2.85 4.53
CA VAL A 55 0.16 -4.10 3.96
C VAL A 55 0.05 -5.18 5.04
N ARG A 56 1.09 -5.32 5.84
CA ARG A 56 1.08 -6.29 6.94
C ARG A 56 0.00 -5.97 7.96
N ARG A 57 -0.18 -4.70 8.26
CA ARG A 57 -1.20 -4.24 9.20
C ARG A 57 -2.61 -4.53 8.67
N THR A 58 -2.80 -4.40 7.37
CA THR A 58 -4.09 -4.64 6.73
C THR A 58 -4.64 -6.02 7.07
N ALA A 59 -3.78 -7.01 7.23
CA ALA A 59 -4.20 -8.37 7.58
C ALA A 59 -4.79 -8.47 8.99
N LYS A 60 -4.49 -7.53 9.87
CA LYS A 60 -4.88 -7.58 11.29
C LYS A 60 -5.71 -6.37 11.72
N ALA A 61 -5.77 -5.32 10.94
CA ALA A 61 -6.43 -4.10 11.34
C ALA A 61 -7.93 -4.30 11.44
N ALA A 62 -8.54 -3.64 12.42
CA ALA A 62 -9.98 -3.65 12.60
C ALA A 62 -10.67 -2.49 11.88
N SER A 63 -9.90 -1.52 11.40
CA SER A 63 -10.43 -0.36 10.69
C SER A 63 -9.37 0.24 9.78
N TRP A 64 -9.82 1.07 8.84
CA TRP A 64 -8.91 1.80 7.96
C TRP A 64 -8.02 2.75 8.74
N GLN A 65 -8.52 3.32 9.83
CA GLN A 65 -7.75 4.23 10.65
C GLN A 65 -6.52 3.52 11.23
N GLU A 66 -6.65 2.28 11.66
CA GLU A 66 -5.52 1.50 12.17
C GLU A 66 -4.45 1.31 11.12
N ILE A 67 -4.86 1.11 9.87
CA ILE A 67 -3.93 0.98 8.76
C ILE A 67 -3.18 2.30 8.54
N LEU A 68 -3.91 3.41 8.54
CA LEU A 68 -3.33 4.74 8.35
C LEU A 68 -2.42 5.14 9.51
N ASP A 69 -2.68 4.65 10.70
CA ASP A 69 -1.86 4.94 11.88
C ASP A 69 -0.53 4.19 11.88
N THR A 70 -0.31 3.28 10.95
CA THR A 70 0.96 2.57 10.83
C THR A 70 2.08 3.55 10.49
N PRO A 71 3.14 3.63 11.30
CA PRO A 71 4.25 4.55 11.07
C PRO A 71 5.08 4.19 9.85
#